data_5dd09d88dbfc85bcd694432cd34a163a
#
_entry.id   5dd09d88dbfc85bcd694432cd34a163a
#
_cell.length_a   1.000
_cell.length_b   1.000
_cell.length_c   1.000
_cell.angle_alpha   90.00
_cell.angle_beta   90.00
_cell.angle_gamma   90.00
#
_symmetry.space_group_name_H-M   'P 1'
#
loop_
_entity.id
_entity.type
_entity.pdbx_description
1 polymer ?
#
loop_
_entity_poly.entity_id
_entity_poly.type
_entity_poly.pdbx_seq_one_letter_code
_entity_poly.pdbx_strand_id
1 'polypeptide(L)'
;MADTPHRRNARHFGGALDFFEKNIFSNPQKDVTISYSEINVRLRPGKGKAMNDVLIIGIAGGSGSGKTTLTNQIASLFQEHVTVLKHDNYYKAHDDMTFEERKNLNYDHPNAFDTELMIEHLKELRAGRPVQCPVYDYKVHNRSRDTITVAPSKVIIVEGILIFENKELCDMMDVRVFVDTDSDIRLIRRLQRDVLERARSLESVINQYMNTVKPMHEQFVEPSKKNANIIIPEGGYNKTAMEMLQNHINSHLKRTADL
;
A
#
# COMPACT_ATOMS: atom_id res chain seq x y z
N MET A 1 -13.13 -57.23 16.70
CA MET A 1 -14.21 -56.21 16.50
C MET A 1 -13.80 -55.00 17.28
N ALA A 2 -13.19 -54.02 16.61
CA ALA A 2 -12.79 -52.76 17.20
C ALA A 2 -13.29 -51.64 16.27
N ASP A 3 -14.18 -50.83 16.82
CA ASP A 3 -14.90 -49.77 16.16
C ASP A 3 -13.99 -48.53 16.08
N THR A 4 -13.85 -47.95 14.91
CA THR A 4 -13.01 -46.78 14.67
C THR A 4 -13.85 -45.50 14.75
N PRO A 5 -13.50 -44.48 15.56
CA PRO A 5 -14.20 -43.23 15.63
C PRO A 5 -13.54 -42.14 14.74
N HIS A 6 -13.80 -42.15 13.44
CA HIS A 6 -13.32 -41.11 12.54
C HIS A 6 -14.39 -40.67 11.51
N ARG A 7 -15.56 -40.20 11.95
CA ARG A 7 -16.55 -39.53 11.07
C ARG A 7 -17.47 -38.56 11.78
N ARG A 8 -17.00 -37.65 12.66
CA ARG A 8 -17.89 -36.64 13.28
C ARG A 8 -17.46 -35.17 13.15
N ASN A 9 -16.36 -34.84 12.52
CA ASN A 9 -15.90 -33.44 12.48
C ASN A 9 -16.11 -32.69 11.14
N ALA A 10 -16.65 -33.33 10.09
CA ALA A 10 -16.82 -32.66 8.80
C ALA A 10 -18.11 -31.82 8.66
N ARG A 11 -19.07 -31.91 9.59
CA ARG A 11 -20.35 -31.20 9.48
C ARG A 11 -20.40 -29.84 10.22
N HIS A 12 -19.41 -29.51 11.04
CA HIS A 12 -19.41 -28.24 11.78
C HIS A 12 -18.74 -27.08 11.04
N PHE A 13 -17.92 -27.35 10.04
CA PHE A 13 -17.28 -26.30 9.25
C PHE A 13 -18.15 -25.70 8.14
N GLY A 14 -19.10 -26.45 7.59
CA GLY A 14 -20.02 -25.97 6.56
C GLY A 14 -20.96 -24.85 7.05
N GLY A 15 -21.42 -24.93 8.28
CA GLY A 15 -22.32 -23.91 8.86
C GLY A 15 -21.64 -22.59 9.17
N ALA A 16 -20.35 -22.61 9.51
CA ALA A 16 -19.59 -21.38 9.74
C ALA A 16 -19.26 -20.67 8.43
N LEU A 17 -18.96 -21.41 7.35
CA LEU A 17 -18.76 -20.82 6.02
C LEU A 17 -20.07 -20.20 5.48
N ASP A 18 -21.21 -20.88 5.60
CA ASP A 18 -22.51 -20.34 5.21
C ASP A 18 -22.91 -19.11 6.04
N PHE A 19 -22.54 -19.06 7.32
CA PHE A 19 -22.79 -17.89 8.17
C PHE A 19 -21.89 -16.72 7.77
N PHE A 20 -20.62 -16.98 7.43
CA PHE A 20 -19.68 -15.96 6.93
C PHE A 20 -20.15 -15.40 5.58
N GLU A 21 -20.55 -16.26 4.63
CA GLU A 21 -21.04 -15.82 3.32
C GLU A 21 -22.31 -14.99 3.42
N LYS A 22 -23.29 -15.38 4.28
CA LYS A 22 -24.59 -14.69 4.36
C LYS A 22 -24.59 -13.43 5.22
N ASN A 23 -23.78 -13.33 6.26
CA ASN A 23 -23.88 -12.21 7.22
C ASN A 23 -22.77 -11.17 7.10
N ILE A 24 -21.60 -11.50 6.57
CA ILE A 24 -20.50 -10.56 6.41
C ILE A 24 -20.53 -9.90 5.03
N PHE A 25 -21.04 -10.60 4.00
CA PHE A 25 -21.04 -10.13 2.61
C PHE A 25 -22.33 -9.43 2.14
N SER A 26 -23.37 -9.30 2.98
CA SER A 26 -24.67 -8.77 2.56
C SER A 26 -24.84 -7.25 2.70
N ASN A 27 -23.82 -6.50 3.09
CA ASN A 27 -23.90 -5.03 3.17
C ASN A 27 -22.68 -4.34 2.53
N PRO A 28 -22.66 -4.16 1.20
CA PRO A 28 -21.61 -3.37 0.55
C PRO A 28 -21.89 -1.89 0.82
N GLN A 29 -21.17 -1.29 1.76
CA GLN A 29 -20.93 0.15 1.67
C GLN A 29 -20.20 0.38 0.35
N LYS A 30 -20.81 1.13 -0.54
CA LYS A 30 -20.27 1.48 -1.85
C LYS A 30 -18.99 2.29 -1.65
N ASP A 31 -17.85 1.61 -1.63
CA ASP A 31 -16.58 2.28 -1.84
C ASP A 31 -16.55 2.72 -3.30
N VAL A 32 -16.45 4.02 -3.49
CA VAL A 32 -16.26 4.62 -4.83
C VAL A 32 -14.86 4.24 -5.29
N THR A 33 -14.78 3.19 -6.11
CA THR A 33 -13.54 2.81 -6.79
C THR A 33 -13.32 3.83 -7.91
N ILE A 34 -12.49 4.83 -7.66
CA ILE A 34 -12.02 5.74 -8.72
C ILE A 34 -11.02 4.94 -9.57
N SER A 35 -11.43 4.61 -10.80
CA SER A 35 -10.57 4.01 -11.80
C SER A 35 -9.46 5.01 -12.16
N TYR A 36 -8.19 4.59 -12.05
CA TYR A 36 -7.02 5.40 -12.36
C TYR A 36 -6.92 5.83 -13.85
N SER A 37 -7.79 5.34 -14.73
CA SER A 37 -7.86 5.70 -16.15
C SER A 37 -8.44 7.09 -16.43
N GLU A 38 -9.03 7.78 -15.44
CA GLU A 38 -9.71 9.08 -15.63
C GLU A 38 -8.93 10.30 -15.12
N ILE A 39 -7.74 10.13 -14.54
CA ILE A 39 -6.91 11.26 -14.12
C ILE A 39 -6.10 11.77 -15.33
N ASN A 40 -6.73 12.53 -16.20
CA ASN A 40 -6.06 13.31 -17.24
C ASN A 40 -5.36 14.53 -16.61
N VAL A 41 -4.12 14.37 -16.16
CA VAL A 41 -3.28 15.50 -15.75
C VAL A 41 -2.78 16.23 -17.00
N ARG A 42 -3.33 17.38 -17.32
CA ARG A 42 -2.79 18.28 -18.33
C ARG A 42 -1.46 18.86 -17.85
N LEU A 43 -0.36 18.27 -18.31
CA LEU A 43 0.99 18.78 -18.09
C LEU A 43 1.15 20.12 -18.84
N ARG A 44 1.35 21.23 -18.11
CA ARG A 44 1.98 22.43 -18.66
C ARG A 44 3.48 22.30 -18.42
N PRO A 45 4.34 22.35 -19.46
CA PRO A 45 5.79 22.32 -19.24
C PRO A 45 6.22 23.69 -18.68
N GLY A 46 6.38 23.77 -17.36
CA GLY A 46 7.00 24.89 -16.66
C GLY A 46 8.51 24.70 -16.59
N LYS A 47 9.28 25.72 -16.92
CA LYS A 47 10.74 25.76 -16.74
C LYS A 47 11.06 25.47 -15.28
N GLY A 48 11.80 24.39 -15.02
CA GLY A 48 12.09 23.87 -13.69
C GLY A 48 12.82 24.89 -12.81
N LYS A 49 12.09 25.43 -11.85
CA LYS A 49 12.67 26.05 -10.66
C LYS A 49 12.81 24.92 -9.64
N ALA A 50 14.01 24.68 -9.12
CA ALA A 50 14.22 23.68 -8.08
C ALA A 50 13.20 23.92 -6.97
N MET A 51 12.36 22.90 -6.67
CA MET A 51 11.39 22.96 -5.58
C MET A 51 12.13 22.64 -4.28
N ASN A 52 12.78 23.65 -3.69
CA ASN A 52 13.58 23.50 -2.48
C ASN A 52 12.73 23.18 -1.21
N ASP A 53 11.40 23.08 -1.33
CA ASP A 53 10.52 22.89 -0.20
C ASP A 53 9.38 21.90 -0.55
N VAL A 54 9.75 20.62 -0.73
CA VAL A 54 8.81 19.50 -0.94
C VAL A 54 8.67 18.74 0.35
N LEU A 55 7.45 18.60 0.85
CA LEU A 55 7.13 17.76 2.01
C LEU A 55 6.96 16.30 1.59
N ILE A 56 7.78 15.41 2.13
CA ILE A 56 7.70 13.97 1.87
C ILE A 56 7.15 13.25 3.09
N ILE A 57 6.00 12.58 2.91
CA ILE A 57 5.31 11.83 3.95
C ILE A 57 5.35 10.34 3.61
N GLY A 58 6.00 9.54 4.45
CA GLY A 58 5.94 8.07 4.36
C GLY A 58 4.75 7.53 5.13
N ILE A 59 3.95 6.65 4.50
CA ILE A 59 2.84 5.94 5.15
C ILE A 59 3.10 4.44 5.05
N ALA A 60 3.57 3.85 6.14
CA ALA A 60 3.86 2.42 6.27
C ALA A 60 2.80 1.70 7.11
N GLY A 61 2.86 0.37 7.10
CA GLY A 61 1.98 -0.49 7.90
C GLY A 61 1.74 -1.82 7.22
N GLY A 62 1.28 -2.82 7.95
CA GLY A 62 1.02 -4.16 7.42
C GLY A 62 -0.04 -4.20 6.32
N SER A 63 -0.06 -5.25 5.53
CA SER A 63 -1.15 -5.49 4.57
C SER A 63 -2.49 -5.53 5.31
N GLY A 64 -3.49 -4.79 4.81
CA GLY A 64 -4.81 -4.67 5.46
C GLY A 64 -4.89 -3.66 6.61
N SER A 65 -3.81 -2.92 6.94
CA SER A 65 -3.83 -1.93 8.04
C SER A 65 -4.67 -0.67 7.74
N GLY A 66 -4.97 -0.38 6.48
CA GLY A 66 -5.70 0.84 6.09
C GLY A 66 -4.82 2.00 5.64
N LYS A 67 -3.50 1.76 5.42
CA LYS A 67 -2.58 2.78 4.89
C LYS A 67 -3.04 3.36 3.54
N THR A 68 -3.49 2.52 2.61
CA THR A 68 -3.98 2.97 1.30
C THR A 68 -5.25 3.80 1.42
N THR A 69 -6.14 3.47 2.37
CA THR A 69 -7.34 4.27 2.67
C THR A 69 -6.93 5.66 3.17
N LEU A 70 -5.99 5.73 4.12
CA LEU A 70 -5.45 6.99 4.64
C LEU A 70 -4.81 7.82 3.51
N THR A 71 -3.96 7.20 2.69
CA THR A 71 -3.30 7.84 1.54
C THR A 71 -4.32 8.40 0.55
N ASN A 72 -5.32 7.63 0.17
CA ASN A 72 -6.33 8.05 -0.79
C ASN A 72 -7.20 9.20 -0.26
N GLN A 73 -7.54 9.20 1.03
CA GLN A 73 -8.27 10.30 1.66
C GLN A 73 -7.45 11.60 1.61
N ILE A 74 -6.16 11.56 1.94
CA ILE A 74 -5.27 12.72 1.85
C ILE A 74 -5.17 13.19 0.39
N ALA A 75 -4.90 12.28 -0.54
CA ALA A 75 -4.78 12.62 -1.96
C ALA A 75 -6.07 13.26 -2.52
N SER A 76 -7.24 12.76 -2.13
CA SER A 76 -8.53 13.34 -2.54
C SER A 76 -8.77 14.76 -2.01
N LEU A 77 -8.27 15.07 -0.80
CA LEU A 77 -8.44 16.39 -0.20
C LEU A 77 -7.51 17.44 -0.80
N PHE A 78 -6.30 17.05 -1.18
CA PHE A 78 -5.27 17.98 -1.65
C PHE A 78 -5.01 17.92 -3.17
N GLN A 79 -5.62 16.95 -3.86
CA GLN A 79 -5.62 16.81 -5.33
C GLN A 79 -4.27 17.12 -5.99
N GLU A 80 -4.19 18.21 -6.77
CA GLU A 80 -3.00 18.60 -7.55
C GLU A 80 -1.76 18.94 -6.69
N HIS A 81 -1.95 19.17 -5.39
CA HIS A 81 -0.84 19.49 -4.48
C HIS A 81 -0.15 18.24 -3.93
N VAL A 82 -0.71 17.04 -4.15
CA VAL A 82 -0.21 15.77 -3.62
C VAL A 82 0.07 14.79 -4.75
N THR A 83 1.29 14.27 -4.77
CA THR A 83 1.69 13.13 -5.59
C THR A 83 1.84 11.90 -4.71
N VAL A 84 1.37 10.74 -5.18
CA VAL A 84 1.48 9.46 -4.46
C VAL A 84 2.39 8.51 -5.21
N LEU A 85 3.44 8.03 -4.54
CA LEU A 85 4.29 6.92 -4.96
C LEU A 85 3.95 5.67 -4.15
N LYS A 86 3.46 4.64 -4.81
CA LYS A 86 3.17 3.34 -4.18
C LYS A 86 4.35 2.40 -4.35
N HIS A 87 4.90 1.90 -3.25
CA HIS A 87 6.00 0.94 -3.27
C HIS A 87 5.64 -0.33 -4.04
N ASP A 88 4.36 -0.71 -4.01
CA ASP A 88 3.83 -1.86 -4.75
C ASP A 88 4.02 -1.75 -6.28
N ASN A 89 4.19 -0.56 -6.84
CA ASN A 89 4.54 -0.39 -8.25
C ASN A 89 6.01 -0.74 -8.55
N TYR A 90 6.85 -0.78 -7.52
CA TYR A 90 8.29 -1.00 -7.63
C TYR A 90 8.69 -2.45 -7.36
N TYR A 91 7.78 -3.42 -7.42
CA TYR A 91 8.20 -4.83 -7.50
C TYR A 91 9.14 -5.03 -8.68
N LYS A 92 10.18 -5.86 -8.49
CA LYS A 92 11.14 -6.21 -9.54
C LYS A 92 10.45 -6.93 -10.70
N ALA A 93 10.96 -6.71 -11.91
CA ALA A 93 10.57 -7.50 -13.08
C ALA A 93 11.21 -8.89 -13.01
N HIS A 94 10.47 -9.89 -13.48
CA HIS A 94 10.90 -11.28 -13.55
C HIS A 94 10.53 -11.86 -14.92
N ASP A 95 11.04 -11.20 -15.99
CA ASP A 95 10.75 -11.58 -17.38
C ASP A 95 11.39 -12.91 -17.77
N ASP A 96 12.41 -13.34 -17.05
CA ASP A 96 13.11 -14.61 -17.18
C ASP A 96 12.39 -15.79 -16.53
N MET A 97 11.34 -15.53 -15.75
CA MET A 97 10.58 -16.56 -15.00
C MET A 97 9.23 -16.86 -15.68
N THR A 98 8.79 -18.11 -15.58
CA THR A 98 7.43 -18.50 -15.94
C THR A 98 6.39 -17.92 -14.97
N PHE A 99 5.13 -17.89 -15.35
CA PHE A 99 4.05 -17.45 -14.50
C PHE A 99 3.96 -18.25 -13.19
N GLU A 100 4.13 -19.57 -13.26
CA GLU A 100 4.07 -20.45 -12.08
C GLU A 100 5.23 -20.20 -11.11
N GLU A 101 6.43 -19.93 -11.62
CA GLU A 101 7.57 -19.55 -10.79
C GLU A 101 7.31 -18.21 -10.10
N ARG A 102 6.81 -17.19 -10.82
CA ARG A 102 6.46 -15.88 -10.25
C ARG A 102 5.41 -15.97 -9.16
N LYS A 103 4.39 -16.82 -9.31
CA LYS A 103 3.37 -17.06 -8.26
C LYS A 103 3.95 -17.53 -6.92
N ASN A 104 5.09 -18.20 -6.96
CA ASN A 104 5.74 -18.78 -5.79
C ASN A 104 6.77 -17.82 -5.15
N LEU A 105 7.01 -16.65 -5.71
CA LEU A 105 7.92 -15.66 -5.13
C LEU A 105 7.35 -15.06 -3.84
N ASN A 106 8.26 -14.68 -2.95
CA ASN A 106 7.91 -13.99 -1.71
C ASN A 106 7.88 -12.47 -1.93
N TYR A 107 6.71 -11.94 -2.30
CA TYR A 107 6.49 -10.52 -2.54
C TYR A 107 6.41 -9.66 -1.26
N ASP A 108 6.45 -10.26 -0.09
CA ASP A 108 6.47 -9.55 1.20
C ASP A 108 7.91 -9.40 1.75
N HIS A 109 8.93 -9.89 1.04
CA HIS A 109 10.34 -9.72 1.41
C HIS A 109 10.93 -8.43 0.81
N PRO A 110 11.82 -7.69 1.50
CA PRO A 110 12.45 -6.47 0.97
C PRO A 110 13.10 -6.64 -0.40
N ASN A 111 13.72 -7.78 -0.66
CA ASN A 111 14.39 -8.07 -1.95
C ASN A 111 13.43 -8.16 -3.15
N ALA A 112 12.12 -8.24 -2.92
CA ALA A 112 11.13 -8.23 -4.01
C ALA A 112 10.96 -6.86 -4.65
N PHE A 113 11.44 -5.81 -4.00
CA PHE A 113 11.25 -4.42 -4.43
C PHE A 113 12.53 -3.83 -5.04
N ASP A 114 12.33 -2.96 -6.02
CA ASP A 114 13.33 -2.08 -6.59
C ASP A 114 13.28 -0.73 -5.86
N THR A 115 13.70 -0.76 -4.58
CA THR A 115 13.65 0.41 -3.69
C THR A 115 14.62 1.48 -4.16
N GLU A 116 15.73 1.10 -4.77
CA GLU A 116 16.73 1.99 -5.36
C GLU A 116 16.11 2.86 -6.44
N LEU A 117 15.33 2.28 -7.37
CA LEU A 117 14.61 3.02 -8.40
C LEU A 117 13.58 3.98 -7.78
N MET A 118 12.90 3.58 -6.70
CA MET A 118 11.98 4.48 -6.00
C MET A 118 12.72 5.67 -5.39
N ILE A 119 13.89 5.46 -4.80
CA ILE A 119 14.75 6.51 -4.24
C ILE A 119 15.18 7.48 -5.35
N GLU A 120 15.61 6.97 -6.50
CA GLU A 120 15.97 7.80 -7.66
C GLU A 120 14.77 8.65 -8.12
N HIS A 121 13.60 8.05 -8.28
CA HIS A 121 12.38 8.77 -8.66
C HIS A 121 12.00 9.83 -7.63
N LEU A 122 12.16 9.54 -6.35
CA LEU A 122 11.88 10.50 -5.28
C LEU A 122 12.84 11.70 -5.32
N LYS A 123 14.13 11.47 -5.62
CA LYS A 123 15.14 12.53 -5.83
C LYS A 123 14.76 13.41 -7.04
N GLU A 124 14.33 12.80 -8.15
CA GLU A 124 13.90 13.52 -9.35
C GLU A 124 12.68 14.39 -9.10
N LEU A 125 11.64 13.82 -8.46
CA LEU A 125 10.41 14.56 -8.09
C LEU A 125 10.72 15.72 -7.15
N ARG A 126 11.59 15.52 -6.15
CA ARG A 126 12.04 16.58 -5.24
C ARG A 126 12.81 17.68 -5.97
N ALA A 127 13.50 17.34 -7.04
CA ALA A 127 14.18 18.29 -7.91
C ALA A 127 13.26 18.98 -8.94
N GLY A 128 11.95 18.71 -8.88
CA GLY A 128 10.95 19.30 -9.79
C GLY A 128 10.89 18.62 -11.16
N ARG A 129 11.43 17.43 -11.32
CA ARG A 129 11.42 16.68 -12.58
C ARG A 129 10.41 15.53 -12.53
N PRO A 130 9.61 15.33 -13.59
CA PRO A 130 8.69 14.21 -13.67
C PRO A 130 9.45 12.89 -13.86
N VAL A 131 8.84 11.77 -13.40
CA VAL A 131 9.41 10.43 -13.52
C VAL A 131 8.46 9.48 -14.24
N GLN A 132 9.01 8.39 -14.79
CA GLN A 132 8.26 7.30 -15.39
C GLN A 132 8.09 6.18 -14.37
N CYS A 133 7.04 6.27 -13.55
CA CYS A 133 6.75 5.30 -12.51
C CYS A 133 6.37 3.95 -13.14
N PRO A 134 6.98 2.84 -12.73
CA PRO A 134 6.59 1.52 -13.22
C PRO A 134 5.15 1.18 -12.81
N VAL A 135 4.55 0.25 -13.54
CA VAL A 135 3.24 -0.33 -13.25
C VAL A 135 3.42 -1.82 -12.98
N TYR A 136 2.87 -2.29 -11.87
CA TYR A 136 2.88 -3.72 -11.55
C TYR A 136 1.52 -4.34 -11.86
N ASP A 137 1.52 -5.42 -12.63
CA ASP A 137 0.32 -6.19 -12.96
C ASP A 137 0.20 -7.40 -12.03
N TYR A 138 -0.75 -7.32 -11.08
CA TYR A 138 -1.03 -8.38 -10.12
C TYR A 138 -1.62 -9.65 -10.77
N LYS A 139 -2.18 -9.57 -12.00
CA LYS A 139 -2.78 -10.73 -12.67
C LYS A 139 -1.71 -11.67 -13.22
N VAL A 140 -0.61 -11.08 -13.70
CA VAL A 140 0.51 -11.84 -14.27
C VAL A 140 1.71 -11.92 -13.35
N HIS A 141 1.62 -11.33 -12.14
CA HIS A 141 2.69 -11.27 -11.16
C HIS A 141 4.01 -10.75 -11.75
N ASN A 142 3.94 -9.64 -12.50
CA ASN A 142 5.13 -9.04 -13.09
C ASN A 142 4.97 -7.52 -13.28
N ARG A 143 6.10 -6.82 -13.44
CA ARG A 143 6.13 -5.43 -13.85
C ARG A 143 5.68 -5.32 -15.31
N SER A 144 4.74 -4.42 -15.62
CA SER A 144 4.35 -4.09 -16.99
C SER A 144 5.49 -3.38 -17.73
N ARG A 145 5.44 -3.43 -19.06
CA ARG A 145 6.29 -2.57 -19.91
C ARG A 145 5.79 -1.13 -19.93
N ASP A 146 4.54 -0.90 -19.59
CA ASP A 146 3.97 0.44 -19.51
C ASP A 146 4.45 1.16 -18.26
N THR A 147 4.55 2.48 -18.34
CA THR A 147 4.87 3.36 -17.22
C THR A 147 3.81 4.46 -17.11
N ILE A 148 3.72 5.06 -15.94
CA ILE A 148 2.87 6.21 -15.69
C ILE A 148 3.77 7.42 -15.44
N THR A 149 3.55 8.51 -16.17
CA THR A 149 4.24 9.77 -15.89
C THR A 149 3.70 10.36 -14.59
N VAL A 150 4.57 10.49 -13.61
CA VAL A 150 4.27 11.11 -12.32
C VAL A 150 4.92 12.49 -12.28
N ALA A 151 4.10 13.53 -12.11
CA ALA A 151 4.54 14.91 -12.01
C ALA A 151 4.98 15.26 -10.58
N PRO A 152 5.96 16.18 -10.41
CA PRO A 152 6.33 16.70 -9.11
C PRO A 152 5.20 17.54 -8.51
N SER A 153 5.10 17.52 -7.18
CA SER A 153 4.14 18.35 -6.42
C SER A 153 4.77 18.85 -5.12
N LYS A 154 4.07 19.74 -4.42
CA LYS A 154 4.52 20.31 -3.14
C LYS A 154 4.55 19.28 -2.01
N VAL A 155 3.73 18.25 -2.12
CA VAL A 155 3.67 17.15 -1.14
C VAL A 155 3.78 15.82 -1.88
N ILE A 156 4.67 14.95 -1.44
CA ILE A 156 4.82 13.60 -1.98
C ILE A 156 4.49 12.61 -0.86
N ILE A 157 3.55 11.72 -1.12
CA ILE A 157 3.24 10.60 -0.22
C ILE A 157 3.91 9.34 -0.78
N VAL A 158 4.73 8.70 0.02
CA VAL A 158 5.31 7.38 -0.26
C VAL A 158 4.54 6.36 0.57
N GLU A 159 3.87 5.39 -0.07
CA GLU A 159 3.06 4.37 0.60
C GLU A 159 3.59 2.98 0.33
N GLY A 160 3.72 2.16 1.38
CA GLY A 160 4.11 0.74 1.22
C GLY A 160 4.31 0.00 2.54
N ILE A 161 4.37 -1.33 2.44
CA ILE A 161 4.54 -2.18 3.63
C ILE A 161 5.98 -2.15 4.18
N LEU A 162 6.99 -1.92 3.33
CA LEU A 162 8.42 -2.04 3.67
C LEU A 162 9.21 -0.73 3.49
N ILE A 163 8.54 0.41 3.29
CA ILE A 163 9.21 1.69 3.04
C ILE A 163 10.04 2.20 4.22
N PHE A 164 9.82 1.68 5.44
CA PHE A 164 10.59 2.04 6.63
C PHE A 164 11.69 1.03 6.96
N GLU A 165 11.85 -0.01 6.15
CA GLU A 165 12.94 -0.98 6.28
C GLU A 165 14.25 -0.41 5.70
N ASN A 166 14.18 0.33 4.59
CA ASN A 166 15.35 0.94 3.95
C ASN A 166 15.69 2.30 4.59
N LYS A 167 16.92 2.41 5.11
CA LYS A 167 17.36 3.60 5.81
C LYS A 167 17.45 4.83 4.89
N GLU A 168 17.97 4.69 3.66
CA GLU A 168 18.11 5.82 2.74
C GLU A 168 16.74 6.39 2.38
N LEU A 169 15.76 5.52 2.12
CA LEU A 169 14.38 5.94 1.87
C LEU A 169 13.76 6.64 3.09
N CYS A 170 13.99 6.12 4.30
CA CYS A 170 13.55 6.77 5.54
C CYS A 170 14.14 8.17 5.72
N ASP A 171 15.42 8.34 5.41
CA ASP A 171 16.14 9.61 5.58
C ASP A 171 15.64 10.70 4.62
N MET A 172 14.95 10.33 3.55
CA MET A 172 14.30 11.26 2.61
C MET A 172 12.93 11.75 3.07
N MET A 173 12.32 11.10 4.06
CA MET A 173 10.96 11.40 4.53
C MET A 173 10.99 12.39 5.69
N ASP A 174 10.24 13.49 5.57
CA ASP A 174 10.09 14.51 6.62
C ASP A 174 9.16 14.02 7.73
N VAL A 175 8.11 13.28 7.37
CA VAL A 175 7.15 12.68 8.31
C VAL A 175 6.98 11.19 7.99
N ARG A 176 7.14 10.35 8.99
CA ARG A 176 6.97 8.89 8.88
C ARG A 176 5.82 8.43 9.74
N VAL A 177 4.75 7.99 9.10
CA VAL A 177 3.50 7.53 9.71
C VAL A 177 3.40 6.02 9.60
N PHE A 178 3.28 5.32 10.72
CA PHE A 178 2.98 3.89 10.72
C PHE A 178 1.51 3.67 11.08
N VAL A 179 0.78 3.00 10.19
CA VAL A 179 -0.62 2.62 10.41
C VAL A 179 -0.64 1.27 11.13
N ASP A 180 -1.01 1.32 12.40
CA ASP A 180 -1.06 0.17 13.30
C ASP A 180 -2.50 -0.35 13.43
N THR A 181 -2.71 -1.61 13.14
CA THR A 181 -4.01 -2.28 13.18
C THR A 181 -3.80 -3.73 13.59
N ASP A 182 -4.64 -4.24 14.45
CA ASP A 182 -4.56 -5.60 14.97
C ASP A 182 -4.52 -6.64 13.87
N SER A 183 -3.78 -7.71 14.10
CA SER A 183 -3.48 -8.73 13.08
C SER A 183 -4.71 -9.46 12.55
N ASP A 184 -5.72 -9.69 13.39
CA ASP A 184 -6.99 -10.31 13.04
C ASP A 184 -7.81 -9.39 12.13
N ILE A 185 -7.90 -8.09 12.44
CA ILE A 185 -8.55 -7.08 11.62
C ILE A 185 -7.85 -6.97 10.25
N ARG A 186 -6.52 -6.94 10.23
CA ARG A 186 -5.74 -6.90 8.99
C ARG A 186 -5.99 -8.15 8.13
N LEU A 187 -6.05 -9.33 8.76
CA LEU A 187 -6.35 -10.58 8.06
C LEU A 187 -7.75 -10.56 7.44
N ILE A 188 -8.77 -10.17 8.20
CA ILE A 188 -10.15 -10.08 7.73
C ILE A 188 -10.24 -9.13 6.53
N ARG A 189 -9.68 -7.91 6.62
CA ARG A 189 -9.67 -6.94 5.52
C ARG A 189 -8.92 -7.46 4.29
N ARG A 190 -7.80 -8.18 4.49
CA ARG A 190 -7.06 -8.81 3.39
C ARG A 190 -7.88 -9.91 2.71
N LEU A 191 -8.55 -10.77 3.48
CA LEU A 191 -9.41 -11.82 2.94
C LEU A 191 -10.54 -11.22 2.10
N GLN A 192 -11.24 -10.22 2.61
CA GLN A 192 -12.30 -9.53 1.89
C GLN A 192 -11.80 -8.96 0.56
N ARG A 193 -10.71 -8.17 0.59
CA ARG A 193 -10.14 -7.57 -0.62
C ARG A 193 -9.68 -8.62 -1.62
N ASP A 194 -8.88 -9.61 -1.19
CA ASP A 194 -8.24 -10.54 -2.13
C ASP A 194 -9.24 -11.52 -2.73
N VAL A 195 -10.30 -11.90 -2.00
CA VAL A 195 -11.37 -12.76 -2.52
C VAL A 195 -12.34 -11.97 -3.40
N LEU A 196 -12.84 -10.80 -2.95
CA LEU A 196 -13.89 -10.06 -3.67
C LEU A 196 -13.35 -9.25 -4.85
N GLU A 197 -12.18 -8.61 -4.70
CA GLU A 197 -11.67 -7.68 -5.70
C GLU A 197 -10.61 -8.32 -6.61
N ARG A 198 -9.87 -9.33 -6.12
CA ARG A 198 -8.76 -9.97 -6.85
C ARG A 198 -9.09 -11.39 -7.32
N ALA A 199 -10.33 -11.85 -7.10
CA ALA A 199 -10.84 -13.17 -7.50
C ALA A 199 -9.96 -14.35 -7.04
N ARG A 200 -9.32 -14.24 -5.86
CA ARG A 200 -8.50 -15.29 -5.28
C ARG A 200 -9.36 -16.24 -4.45
N SER A 201 -8.99 -17.52 -4.39
CA SER A 201 -9.63 -18.45 -3.46
C SER A 201 -9.24 -18.15 -2.01
N LEU A 202 -10.18 -18.36 -1.09
CA LEU A 202 -9.96 -18.21 0.36
C LEU A 202 -8.75 -19.00 0.83
N GLU A 203 -8.65 -20.25 0.39
CA GLU A 203 -7.53 -21.15 0.71
C GLU A 203 -6.17 -20.57 0.25
N SER A 204 -6.10 -20.04 -0.98
CA SER A 204 -4.89 -19.42 -1.51
C SER A 204 -4.45 -18.20 -0.67
N VAL A 205 -5.41 -17.38 -0.22
CA VAL A 205 -5.09 -16.19 0.59
C VAL A 205 -4.62 -16.61 1.98
N ILE A 206 -5.26 -17.59 2.62
CA ILE A 206 -4.86 -18.12 3.93
C ILE A 206 -3.46 -18.75 3.85
N ASN A 207 -3.21 -19.60 2.86
CA ASN A 207 -1.91 -20.23 2.68
C ASN A 207 -0.78 -19.21 2.48
N GLN A 208 -1.01 -18.20 1.65
CA GLN A 208 -0.03 -17.12 1.47
C GLN A 208 0.17 -16.32 2.77
N TYR A 209 -0.91 -16.03 3.50
CA TYR A 209 -0.81 -15.29 4.76
C TYR A 209 0.06 -16.03 5.78
N MET A 210 -0.15 -17.33 5.93
CA MET A 210 0.60 -18.14 6.90
C MET A 210 2.06 -18.38 6.48
N ASN A 211 2.31 -18.57 5.19
CA ASN A 211 3.63 -18.96 4.70
C ASN A 211 4.55 -17.78 4.38
N THR A 212 4.01 -16.62 4.01
CA THR A 212 4.82 -15.45 3.61
C THR A 212 4.43 -14.18 4.36
N VAL A 213 3.15 -13.74 4.29
CA VAL A 213 2.75 -12.42 4.78
C VAL A 213 3.00 -12.26 6.27
N LYS A 214 2.57 -13.21 7.10
CA LYS A 214 2.75 -13.15 8.55
C LYS A 214 4.22 -13.22 8.94
N PRO A 215 5.02 -14.21 8.47
CA PRO A 215 6.45 -14.27 8.79
C PRO A 215 7.22 -13.00 8.37
N MET A 216 6.95 -12.48 7.17
CA MET A 216 7.60 -11.26 6.68
C MET A 216 7.15 -10.01 7.43
N HIS A 217 5.89 -9.96 7.84
CA HIS A 217 5.40 -8.88 8.71
C HIS A 217 6.16 -8.87 10.03
N GLU A 218 6.29 -10.02 10.68
CA GLU A 218 6.98 -10.15 11.97
C GLU A 218 8.48 -9.85 11.85
N GLN A 219 9.09 -10.22 10.72
CA GLN A 219 10.52 -10.05 10.50
C GLN A 219 10.91 -8.63 10.07
N PHE A 220 10.13 -7.98 9.23
CA PHE A 220 10.50 -6.71 8.58
C PHE A 220 9.55 -5.57 8.87
N VAL A 221 8.22 -5.78 8.72
CA VAL A 221 7.24 -4.69 8.81
C VAL A 221 7.09 -4.20 10.25
N GLU A 222 6.80 -5.10 11.18
CA GLU A 222 6.61 -4.75 12.58
C GLU A 222 7.86 -4.12 13.22
N PRO A 223 9.08 -4.65 13.03
CA PRO A 223 10.28 -3.99 13.55
C PRO A 223 10.55 -2.61 12.94
N SER A 224 10.08 -2.34 11.72
CA SER A 224 10.26 -1.03 11.06
C SER A 224 9.40 0.08 11.69
N LYS A 225 8.38 -0.26 12.47
CA LYS A 225 7.54 0.67 13.24
C LYS A 225 8.37 1.63 14.12
N LYS A 226 9.50 1.18 14.65
CA LYS A 226 10.42 2.02 15.44
C LYS A 226 10.99 3.22 14.67
N ASN A 227 10.97 3.17 13.33
CA ASN A 227 11.45 4.26 12.47
C ASN A 227 10.35 5.31 12.21
N ALA A 228 9.10 5.09 12.66
CA ALA A 228 8.02 6.04 12.52
C ALA A 228 8.14 7.23 13.49
N ASN A 229 7.68 8.40 13.05
CA ASN A 229 7.50 9.57 13.92
C ASN A 229 6.13 9.55 14.60
N ILE A 230 5.12 8.96 13.92
CA ILE A 230 3.73 8.91 14.37
C ILE A 230 3.20 7.49 14.12
N ILE A 231 2.51 6.93 15.11
CA ILE A 231 1.77 5.67 14.99
C ILE A 231 0.29 5.99 15.03
N ILE A 232 -0.45 5.59 14.01
CA ILE A 232 -1.89 5.84 13.86
C ILE A 232 -2.63 4.53 13.95
N PRO A 233 -3.46 4.32 15.00
CA PRO A 233 -4.35 3.17 15.06
C PRO A 233 -5.48 3.31 14.04
N GLU A 234 -5.92 2.18 13.48
CA GLU A 234 -7.10 2.06 12.59
C GLU A 234 -7.02 2.80 11.23
N GLY A 235 -5.88 3.41 10.91
CA GLY A 235 -5.63 4.02 9.60
C GLY A 235 -6.58 5.17 9.25
N GLY A 236 -7.17 5.14 8.06
CA GLY A 236 -8.05 6.21 7.55
C GLY A 236 -9.35 6.39 8.33
N TYR A 237 -9.71 5.50 9.24
CA TYR A 237 -10.87 5.67 10.13
C TYR A 237 -10.57 6.54 11.35
N ASN A 238 -9.31 6.81 11.65
CA ASN A 238 -8.89 7.70 12.74
C ASN A 238 -9.01 9.18 12.31
N LYS A 239 -10.17 9.77 12.58
CA LYS A 239 -10.48 11.16 12.20
C LYS A 239 -9.50 12.17 12.80
N THR A 240 -9.13 12.01 14.06
CA THR A 240 -8.19 12.92 14.74
C THR A 240 -6.81 12.89 14.09
N ALA A 241 -6.30 11.70 13.79
CA ALA A 241 -5.03 11.57 13.09
C ALA A 241 -5.08 12.17 11.67
N MET A 242 -6.21 11.97 10.97
CA MET A 242 -6.44 12.58 9.66
C MET A 242 -6.41 14.11 9.75
N GLU A 243 -7.12 14.72 10.70
CA GLU A 243 -7.14 16.18 10.91
C GLU A 243 -5.74 16.73 11.23
N MET A 244 -4.95 16.01 12.04
CA MET A 244 -3.56 16.39 12.33
C MET A 244 -2.70 16.40 11.07
N LEU A 245 -2.78 15.37 10.24
CA LEU A 245 -2.04 15.30 8.97
C LEU A 245 -2.49 16.39 7.99
N GLN A 246 -3.79 16.63 7.88
CA GLN A 246 -4.36 17.71 7.04
C GLN A 246 -3.84 19.09 7.48
N ASN A 247 -3.84 19.36 8.77
CA ASN A 247 -3.35 20.64 9.31
C ASN A 247 -1.84 20.79 9.05
N HIS A 248 -1.07 19.73 9.17
CA HIS A 248 0.36 19.75 8.85
C HIS A 248 0.62 20.07 7.37
N ILE A 249 -0.09 19.39 6.46
CA ILE A 249 0.00 19.63 5.01
C ILE A 249 -0.44 21.04 4.67
N ASN A 250 -1.59 21.52 5.19
CA ASN A 250 -2.07 22.88 4.96
C ASN A 250 -1.07 23.93 5.41
N SER A 251 -0.43 23.73 6.57
CA SER A 251 0.58 24.65 7.09
C SER A 251 1.81 24.70 6.18
N HIS A 252 2.21 23.55 5.62
CA HIS A 252 3.30 23.47 4.64
C HIS A 252 2.94 24.22 3.34
N LEU A 253 1.75 23.95 2.78
CA LEU A 253 1.31 24.57 1.53
C LEU A 253 1.18 26.08 1.64
N LYS A 254 0.66 26.60 2.76
CA LYS A 254 0.59 28.04 3.02
C LYS A 254 1.99 28.67 3.04
N ARG A 255 2.91 28.09 3.80
CA ARG A 255 4.29 28.58 3.90
C ARG A 255 5.03 28.60 2.55
N THR A 256 4.70 27.66 1.65
CA THR A 256 5.32 27.56 0.32
C THR A 256 4.59 28.38 -0.76
N ALA A 257 3.39 28.91 -0.47
CA ALA A 257 2.67 29.81 -1.37
C ALA A 257 3.16 31.27 -1.23
N ASP A 258 3.74 31.60 -0.09
CA ASP A 258 4.24 32.96 0.23
C ASP A 258 5.69 33.19 -0.24
N LEU A 259 6.32 32.18 -0.88
CA LEU A 259 7.67 32.22 -1.46
C LEU A 259 7.63 32.29 -2.98
#